data_b79c3ca0abbef2fd4f9cd73353544e8d
#
_entry.id   b79c3ca0abbef2fd4f9cd73353544e8d
#
_cell.length_a   1.000
_cell.length_b   1.000
_cell.length_c   1.000
_cell.angle_alpha   90.00
_cell.angle_beta   90.00
_cell.angle_gamma   90.00
#
_symmetry.space_group_name_H-M   'P 1'
#
loop_
_entity.id
_entity.type
_entity.pdbx_description
1 polymer ?
#
loop_
_entity_poly.entity_id
_entity_poly.type
_entity_poly.pdbx_seq_one_letter_code
_entity_poly.pdbx_strand_id
1 'polypeptide(L)'
;DVKKVLRSKQFYPMFITGLSGNGKTYSVEQACATLGRELIRVNITIETDEDDLIGGFRLVDGDTVWHNGPVIEALEKGAVLLLDEVDLASNKILCLQSILEGNGVFLKKIGRYIQPAKGFTVVATANTKGKGSDDGRFVGTNVLNEAFLERFPLTFDQEYPTPVTEAKILGFHCEDKDYIKNLCDWADIIRRTFKDGGIDEVISTRRLVHIAKAYSIFNDKAKAISTCISRFDDETKQAFQELYDKVDAKVDFEVDKEEQTM
;
A
#
# COMPACT_ATOMS: atom_id res chain seq x y z
N ASP A 1 7.72 -0.30 13.54
CA ASP A 1 8.83 -1.23 13.26
C ASP A 1 9.51 -0.91 11.93
N VAL A 2 8.80 -0.69 10.81
CA VAL A 2 9.39 -0.27 9.52
C VAL A 2 10.41 0.85 9.68
N LYS A 3 10.05 1.93 10.40
CA LYS A 3 10.97 3.06 10.68
C LYS A 3 12.22 2.65 11.46
N LYS A 4 12.14 1.64 12.35
CA LYS A 4 13.32 1.12 13.08
C LYS A 4 14.28 0.42 12.14
N VAL A 5 13.76 -0.43 11.25
CA VAL A 5 14.58 -1.13 10.26
C VAL A 5 15.25 -0.14 9.31
N LEU A 6 14.50 0.81 8.76
CA LEU A 6 15.05 1.85 7.87
C LEU A 6 16.12 2.72 8.55
N ARG A 7 15.95 3.00 9.85
CA ARG A 7 16.92 3.77 10.65
C ARG A 7 18.25 3.04 10.83
N SER A 8 18.24 1.72 10.90
CA SER A 8 19.46 0.91 11.09
C SER A 8 20.46 1.03 9.95
N LYS A 9 20.00 1.40 8.76
CA LYS A 9 20.77 1.43 7.52
C LYS A 9 21.43 0.09 7.17
N GLN A 10 20.97 -1.00 7.80
CA GLN A 10 21.37 -2.36 7.44
C GLN A 10 20.57 -2.81 6.22
N PHE A 11 21.17 -3.66 5.41
CA PHE A 11 20.46 -4.35 4.35
C PHE A 11 19.54 -5.40 4.98
N TYR A 12 18.23 -5.13 4.97
CA TYR A 12 17.24 -6.06 5.53
C TYR A 12 15.91 -5.88 4.79
N PRO A 13 15.68 -6.63 3.71
CA PRO A 13 14.48 -6.49 2.90
C PRO A 13 13.20 -6.73 3.70
N MET A 14 12.16 -5.95 3.39
CA MET A 14 10.86 -6.00 4.08
C MET A 14 9.74 -6.16 3.08
N PHE A 15 8.77 -7.00 3.41
CA PHE A 15 7.52 -7.17 2.69
C PHE A 15 6.37 -6.63 3.53
N ILE A 16 5.60 -5.68 3.00
CA ILE A 16 4.47 -5.06 3.71
C ILE A 16 3.20 -5.44 2.97
N THR A 17 2.34 -6.19 3.63
CA THR A 17 1.06 -6.63 3.08
C THR A 17 -0.11 -5.98 3.81
N GLY A 18 -1.31 -6.06 3.25
CA GLY A 18 -2.55 -5.57 3.85
C GLY A 18 -3.52 -5.00 2.82
N LEU A 19 -4.73 -4.72 3.23
CA LEU A 19 -5.81 -4.27 2.37
C LEU A 19 -5.48 -2.96 1.62
N SER A 20 -6.09 -2.78 0.45
CA SER A 20 -5.89 -1.57 -0.36
C SER A 20 -6.31 -0.30 0.39
N GLY A 21 -5.55 0.77 0.19
CA GLY A 21 -5.87 2.09 0.75
C GLY A 21 -5.67 2.24 2.26
N ASN A 22 -4.91 1.33 2.90
CA ASN A 22 -4.52 1.40 4.32
C ASN A 22 -3.23 2.21 4.58
N GLY A 23 -2.58 2.72 3.53
CA GLY A 23 -1.41 3.58 3.65
C GLY A 23 -0.06 2.87 3.67
N LYS A 24 0.08 1.62 3.16
CA LYS A 24 1.36 0.88 3.08
C LYS A 24 2.48 1.72 2.47
N THR A 25 2.31 2.12 1.24
CA THR A 25 3.26 2.94 0.47
C THR A 25 3.58 4.24 1.20
N TYR A 26 2.54 4.95 1.65
CA TYR A 26 2.67 6.23 2.37
C TYR A 26 3.46 6.09 3.67
N SER A 27 3.31 4.99 4.40
CA SER A 27 4.06 4.74 5.66
C SER A 27 5.56 4.63 5.41
N VAL A 28 5.97 4.03 4.29
CA VAL A 28 7.38 3.93 3.88
C VAL A 28 7.91 5.30 3.47
N GLU A 29 7.16 6.03 2.63
CA GLU A 29 7.50 7.38 2.20
C GLU A 29 7.72 8.32 3.40
N GLN A 30 6.78 8.33 4.35
CA GLN A 30 6.88 9.12 5.58
C GLN A 30 8.04 8.70 6.48
N ALA A 31 8.31 7.39 6.59
CA ALA A 31 9.45 6.91 7.34
C ALA A 31 10.77 7.38 6.72
N CYS A 32 10.91 7.28 5.39
CA CYS A 32 12.09 7.77 4.67
C CYS A 32 12.26 9.28 4.81
N ALA A 33 11.20 10.07 4.60
CA ALA A 33 11.22 11.52 4.75
C ALA A 33 11.65 11.93 6.17
N THR A 34 11.06 11.31 7.21
CA THR A 34 11.42 11.60 8.61
C THR A 34 12.89 11.25 8.94
N LEU A 35 13.46 10.25 8.27
CA LEU A 35 14.82 9.78 8.50
C LEU A 35 15.85 10.48 7.58
N GLY A 36 15.41 11.36 6.67
CA GLY A 36 16.26 11.97 5.65
C GLY A 36 16.89 10.93 4.71
N ARG A 37 16.16 9.84 4.41
CA ARG A 37 16.62 8.80 3.50
C ARG A 37 16.02 8.99 2.11
N GLU A 38 16.86 8.89 1.09
CA GLU A 38 16.38 8.88 -0.29
C GLU A 38 15.54 7.62 -0.53
N LEU A 39 14.40 7.81 -1.21
CA LEU A 39 13.49 6.75 -1.59
C LEU A 39 13.33 6.74 -3.11
N ILE A 40 13.52 5.59 -3.70
CA ILE A 40 13.24 5.36 -5.12
C ILE A 40 12.08 4.37 -5.19
N ARG A 41 10.94 4.84 -5.69
CA ARG A 41 9.72 4.02 -5.82
C ARG A 41 9.54 3.55 -7.25
N VAL A 42 9.18 2.29 -7.38
CA VAL A 42 8.81 1.65 -8.65
C VAL A 42 7.43 1.01 -8.47
N ASN A 43 6.47 1.44 -9.27
CA ASN A 43 5.19 0.74 -9.36
C ASN A 43 5.36 -0.48 -10.25
N ILE A 44 5.09 -1.65 -9.68
CA ILE A 44 5.19 -2.91 -10.39
C ILE A 44 3.88 -3.19 -11.12
N THR A 45 3.99 -3.68 -12.33
CA THR A 45 2.88 -4.15 -13.17
C THR A 45 3.21 -5.50 -13.76
N ILE A 46 2.25 -6.14 -14.40
CA ILE A 46 2.48 -7.41 -15.11
C ILE A 46 3.50 -7.27 -16.24
N GLU A 47 3.61 -6.09 -16.83
CA GLU A 47 4.54 -5.81 -17.95
C GLU A 47 5.95 -5.45 -17.47
N THR A 48 6.12 -5.09 -16.20
CA THR A 48 7.42 -4.66 -15.64
C THR A 48 8.49 -5.73 -15.88
N ASP A 49 9.60 -5.33 -16.46
CA ASP A 49 10.68 -6.25 -16.84
C ASP A 49 12.09 -5.76 -16.42
N GLU A 50 13.11 -6.50 -16.85
CA GLU A 50 14.52 -6.19 -16.52
C GLU A 50 14.94 -4.83 -17.07
N ASP A 51 14.51 -4.45 -18.26
CA ASP A 51 14.86 -3.14 -18.86
C ASP A 51 14.23 -1.96 -18.10
N ASP A 52 13.04 -2.16 -17.53
CA ASP A 52 12.37 -1.16 -16.68
C ASP A 52 13.06 -1.02 -15.31
N LEU A 53 13.49 -2.14 -14.74
CA LEU A 53 14.03 -2.19 -13.38
C LEU A 53 15.54 -1.92 -13.34
N ILE A 54 16.30 -2.60 -14.15
CA ILE A 54 17.76 -2.58 -14.17
C ILE A 54 18.27 -1.51 -15.13
N GLY A 55 17.66 -1.41 -16.31
CA GLY A 55 18.01 -0.44 -17.33
C GLY A 55 18.27 -1.08 -18.69
N GLY A 56 18.32 -0.23 -19.69
CA GLY A 56 18.43 -0.62 -21.07
C GLY A 56 19.02 0.44 -21.96
N PHE A 57 19.27 0.09 -23.19
CA PHE A 57 19.69 1.05 -24.21
C PHE A 57 18.51 1.90 -24.67
N ARG A 58 18.76 3.20 -24.83
CA ARG A 58 17.81 4.18 -25.39
C ARG A 58 18.47 4.91 -26.55
N LEU A 59 17.69 5.29 -27.54
CA LEU A 59 18.17 6.14 -28.63
C LEU A 59 18.08 7.60 -28.18
N VAL A 60 19.23 8.27 -28.10
CA VAL A 60 19.34 9.69 -27.72
C VAL A 60 20.17 10.39 -28.78
N ASP A 61 19.59 11.38 -29.46
CA ASP A 61 20.24 12.18 -30.51
C ASP A 61 20.90 11.36 -31.64
N GLY A 62 20.36 10.18 -31.92
CA GLY A 62 20.87 9.26 -32.95
C GLY A 62 21.86 8.22 -32.42
N ASP A 63 22.32 8.33 -31.19
CA ASP A 63 23.23 7.38 -30.55
C ASP A 63 22.49 6.43 -29.61
N THR A 64 23.01 5.20 -29.51
CA THR A 64 22.51 4.20 -28.58
C THR A 64 23.23 4.34 -27.24
N VAL A 65 22.54 4.85 -26.21
CA VAL A 65 23.08 5.14 -24.90
C VAL A 65 22.43 4.24 -23.85
N TRP A 66 23.25 3.72 -22.91
CA TRP A 66 22.74 2.98 -21.75
C TRP A 66 22.13 3.95 -20.73
N HIS A 67 20.92 3.61 -20.27
CA HIS A 67 20.26 4.31 -19.16
C HIS A 67 20.06 3.34 -17.99
N ASN A 68 20.52 3.73 -16.80
CA ASN A 68 20.26 2.99 -15.59
C ASN A 68 18.76 3.01 -15.26
N GLY A 69 18.23 1.86 -14.84
CA GLY A 69 16.89 1.77 -14.26
C GLY A 69 16.90 2.16 -12.77
N PRO A 70 15.73 2.32 -12.17
CA PRO A 70 15.55 2.78 -10.79
C PRO A 70 16.24 1.88 -9.75
N VAL A 71 16.34 0.58 -10.02
CA VAL A 71 17.03 -0.36 -9.13
C VAL A 71 18.52 -0.06 -9.08
N ILE A 72 19.15 0.21 -10.23
CA ILE A 72 20.57 0.56 -10.30
C ILE A 72 20.82 1.91 -9.62
N GLU A 73 19.95 2.88 -9.83
CA GLU A 73 20.05 4.16 -9.14
C GLU A 73 19.95 4.00 -7.62
N ALA A 74 19.04 3.16 -7.13
CA ALA A 74 18.91 2.90 -5.70
C ALA A 74 20.16 2.22 -5.12
N LEU A 75 20.73 1.24 -5.84
CA LEU A 75 21.96 0.57 -5.46
C LEU A 75 23.13 1.57 -5.34
N GLU A 76 23.36 2.39 -6.37
CA GLU A 76 24.48 3.33 -6.43
C GLU A 76 24.36 4.43 -5.36
N LYS A 77 23.14 4.90 -5.05
CA LYS A 77 22.88 5.94 -4.06
C LYS A 77 22.78 5.44 -2.61
N GLY A 78 22.66 4.15 -2.38
CA GLY A 78 22.35 3.60 -1.05
C GLY A 78 20.95 3.98 -0.58
N ALA A 79 20.03 4.19 -1.52
CA ALA A 79 18.66 4.58 -1.27
C ALA A 79 17.79 3.41 -0.78
N VAL A 80 16.59 3.70 -0.32
CA VAL A 80 15.55 2.72 -0.10
C VAL A 80 14.83 2.48 -1.42
N LEU A 81 14.87 1.27 -1.94
CA LEU A 81 14.09 0.86 -3.11
C LEU A 81 12.71 0.38 -2.65
N LEU A 82 11.65 1.04 -3.10
CA LEU A 82 10.28 0.63 -2.83
C LEU A 82 9.67 0.02 -4.09
N LEU A 83 9.43 -1.30 -4.05
CA LEU A 83 8.68 -2.04 -5.05
C LEU A 83 7.20 -2.03 -4.65
N ASP A 84 6.41 -1.18 -5.29
CA ASP A 84 5.01 -1.00 -4.94
C ASP A 84 4.12 -1.92 -5.78
N GLU A 85 3.15 -2.57 -5.12
CA GLU A 85 2.21 -3.54 -5.72
C GLU A 85 2.93 -4.74 -6.36
N VAL A 86 3.93 -5.30 -5.66
CA VAL A 86 4.77 -6.38 -6.20
C VAL A 86 3.99 -7.67 -6.51
N ASP A 87 2.82 -7.86 -5.93
CA ASP A 87 1.91 -8.97 -6.23
C ASP A 87 1.26 -8.89 -7.64
N LEU A 88 1.46 -7.81 -8.36
CA LEU A 88 1.13 -7.72 -9.79
C LEU A 88 2.26 -8.24 -10.69
N ALA A 89 3.45 -8.49 -10.15
CA ALA A 89 4.63 -8.86 -10.91
C ALA A 89 4.45 -10.18 -11.67
N SER A 90 5.00 -10.24 -12.89
CA SER A 90 5.26 -11.48 -13.57
C SER A 90 6.58 -12.12 -13.10
N ASN A 91 6.91 -13.33 -13.57
CA ASN A 91 8.19 -13.98 -13.25
C ASN A 91 9.42 -13.17 -13.69
N LYS A 92 9.28 -12.12 -14.49
CA LYS A 92 10.38 -11.23 -14.88
C LYS A 92 11.00 -10.52 -13.67
N ILE A 93 10.26 -10.36 -12.55
CA ILE A 93 10.77 -9.78 -11.28
C ILE A 93 11.95 -10.58 -10.69
N LEU A 94 12.14 -11.84 -11.10
CA LEU A 94 13.24 -12.69 -10.63
C LEU A 94 14.64 -12.15 -11.03
N CYS A 95 14.74 -11.18 -11.94
CA CYS A 95 15.97 -10.45 -12.20
C CYS A 95 16.52 -9.75 -10.94
N LEU A 96 15.69 -9.51 -9.91
CA LEU A 96 16.08 -8.89 -8.64
C LEU A 96 16.64 -9.86 -7.60
N GLN A 97 16.70 -11.17 -7.85
CA GLN A 97 17.09 -12.16 -6.83
C GLN A 97 18.44 -11.84 -6.16
N SER A 98 19.48 -11.61 -6.96
CA SER A 98 20.82 -11.28 -6.44
C SER A 98 20.81 -10.02 -5.56
N ILE A 99 20.03 -9.01 -5.96
CA ILE A 99 19.89 -7.74 -5.26
C ILE A 99 19.18 -7.92 -3.92
N LEU A 100 18.16 -8.78 -3.89
CA LEU A 100 17.40 -9.10 -2.66
C LEU A 100 18.23 -9.92 -1.66
N GLU A 101 19.32 -10.53 -2.09
CA GLU A 101 20.32 -11.18 -1.23
C GLU A 101 21.40 -10.21 -0.72
N GLY A 102 21.33 -8.93 -1.09
CA GLY A 102 22.33 -7.93 -0.74
C GLY A 102 23.57 -7.95 -1.63
N ASN A 103 23.54 -8.72 -2.70
CA ASN A 103 24.60 -8.77 -3.66
C ASN A 103 24.47 -7.68 -4.71
N GLY A 104 25.57 -7.41 -5.42
CA GLY A 104 25.55 -6.54 -6.59
C GLY A 104 24.94 -7.24 -7.82
N VAL A 105 24.85 -6.48 -8.88
CA VAL A 105 24.36 -6.97 -10.18
C VAL A 105 25.39 -6.71 -11.29
N PHE A 106 25.58 -7.70 -12.14
CA PHE A 106 26.41 -7.57 -13.33
C PHE A 106 25.57 -7.16 -14.53
N LEU A 107 25.78 -5.95 -15.01
CA LEU A 107 25.10 -5.40 -16.19
C LEU A 107 25.75 -5.99 -17.46
N LYS A 108 25.24 -7.14 -17.90
CA LYS A 108 25.81 -7.92 -19.02
C LYS A 108 25.94 -7.10 -20.30
N LYS A 109 24.97 -6.22 -20.60
CA LYS A 109 24.92 -5.41 -21.81
C LYS A 109 26.06 -4.39 -21.95
N ILE A 110 26.63 -3.95 -20.81
CA ILE A 110 27.72 -2.95 -20.76
C ILE A 110 28.97 -3.44 -20.01
N GLY A 111 28.98 -4.69 -19.56
CA GLY A 111 30.15 -5.30 -18.90
C GLY A 111 30.51 -4.65 -17.55
N ARG A 112 29.54 -4.08 -16.84
CA ARG A 112 29.77 -3.34 -15.59
C ARG A 112 29.12 -4.07 -14.40
N TYR A 113 29.88 -4.18 -13.29
CA TYR A 113 29.35 -4.69 -12.03
C TYR A 113 29.00 -3.52 -11.09
N ILE A 114 27.78 -3.53 -10.54
CA ILE A 114 27.30 -2.52 -9.59
C ILE A 114 27.18 -3.19 -8.23
N GLN A 115 27.85 -2.61 -7.23
CA GLN A 115 27.72 -3.03 -5.84
C GLN A 115 26.75 -2.12 -5.09
N PRO A 116 25.98 -2.65 -4.10
CA PRO A 116 25.13 -1.84 -3.26
C PRO A 116 25.95 -0.86 -2.42
N ALA A 117 25.64 0.43 -2.51
CA ALA A 117 26.18 1.42 -1.62
C ALA A 117 25.61 1.27 -0.20
N LYS A 118 26.34 1.76 0.79
CA LYS A 118 25.94 1.69 2.20
C LYS A 118 24.57 2.33 2.44
N GLY A 119 23.70 1.58 3.07
CA GLY A 119 22.34 2.03 3.39
C GLY A 119 21.29 1.54 2.40
N PHE A 120 21.67 0.96 1.27
CA PHE A 120 20.70 0.34 0.36
C PHE A 120 19.86 -0.73 1.09
N THR A 121 18.56 -0.74 0.86
CA THR A 121 17.65 -1.81 1.27
C THR A 121 16.40 -1.79 0.38
N VAL A 122 15.65 -2.89 0.40
CA VAL A 122 14.45 -3.05 -0.41
C VAL A 122 13.21 -3.17 0.49
N VAL A 123 12.15 -2.48 0.10
CA VAL A 123 10.82 -2.63 0.68
C VAL A 123 9.86 -3.00 -0.45
N ALA A 124 9.09 -4.05 -0.26
CA ALA A 124 8.01 -4.41 -1.17
C ALA A 124 6.66 -4.18 -0.51
N THR A 125 5.67 -3.69 -1.26
CA THR A 125 4.27 -3.64 -0.81
C THR A 125 3.40 -4.52 -1.68
N ALA A 126 2.37 -5.11 -1.07
CA ALA A 126 1.41 -5.96 -1.76
C ALA A 126 0.03 -5.89 -1.08
N ASN A 127 -1.02 -6.22 -1.81
CA ASN A 127 -2.36 -6.38 -1.24
C ASN A 127 -2.59 -7.80 -0.73
N THR A 128 -1.81 -8.76 -1.22
CA THR A 128 -1.83 -10.16 -0.83
C THR A 128 -0.51 -10.55 -0.16
N LYS A 129 -0.47 -11.76 0.43
CA LYS A 129 0.79 -12.31 1.00
C LYS A 129 1.65 -13.02 -0.06
N GLY A 130 1.48 -12.68 -1.34
CA GLY A 130 2.17 -13.32 -2.45
C GLY A 130 1.53 -14.64 -2.91
N LYS A 131 0.41 -15.03 -2.33
CA LYS A 131 -0.33 -16.26 -2.66
C LYS A 131 -1.45 -16.05 -3.69
N GLY A 132 -1.55 -14.83 -4.25
CA GLY A 132 -2.66 -14.45 -5.10
C GLY A 132 -3.93 -14.15 -4.28
N SER A 133 -5.06 -13.99 -4.97
CA SER A 133 -6.36 -13.77 -4.35
C SER A 133 -7.21 -15.04 -4.48
N ASP A 134 -7.27 -15.83 -3.41
CA ASP A 134 -8.10 -17.05 -3.39
C ASP A 134 -9.60 -16.72 -3.41
N ASP A 135 -9.97 -15.52 -2.96
CA ASP A 135 -11.34 -15.02 -2.86
C ASP A 135 -11.77 -14.11 -4.02
N GLY A 136 -10.90 -13.91 -5.02
CA GLY A 136 -11.16 -13.06 -6.19
C GLY A 136 -11.22 -11.54 -5.90
N ARG A 137 -10.98 -11.11 -4.68
CA ARG A 137 -11.05 -9.68 -4.27
C ARG A 137 -9.96 -8.82 -4.90
N PHE A 138 -8.81 -9.42 -5.18
CA PHE A 138 -7.65 -8.75 -5.78
C PHE A 138 -7.40 -9.29 -7.18
N VAL A 139 -8.31 -8.97 -8.10
CA VAL A 139 -8.19 -9.35 -9.52
C VAL A 139 -6.88 -8.81 -10.08
N GLY A 140 -6.14 -9.67 -10.79
CA GLY A 140 -4.87 -9.32 -11.41
C GLY A 140 -3.64 -9.56 -10.52
N THR A 141 -3.80 -9.96 -9.26
CA THR A 141 -2.66 -10.39 -8.45
C THR A 141 -2.20 -11.78 -8.85
N ASN A 142 -0.90 -11.96 -8.89
CA ASN A 142 -0.26 -13.23 -9.23
C ASN A 142 0.20 -13.97 -7.95
N VAL A 143 0.33 -15.29 -8.08
CA VAL A 143 1.07 -16.08 -7.11
C VAL A 143 2.56 -15.80 -7.33
N LEU A 144 3.21 -15.17 -6.37
CA LEU A 144 4.62 -14.86 -6.42
C LEU A 144 5.45 -16.13 -6.21
N ASN A 145 6.61 -16.20 -6.86
CA ASN A 145 7.55 -17.28 -6.68
C ASN A 145 8.02 -17.34 -5.22
N GLU A 146 7.95 -18.51 -4.60
CA GLU A 146 8.36 -18.71 -3.19
C GLU A 146 9.83 -18.31 -2.96
N ALA A 147 10.72 -18.63 -3.90
CA ALA A 147 12.12 -18.22 -3.80
C ALA A 147 12.32 -16.70 -3.81
N PHE A 148 11.40 -15.93 -4.42
CA PHE A 148 11.39 -14.47 -4.34
C PHE A 148 10.91 -14.01 -2.96
N LEU A 149 9.84 -14.60 -2.42
CA LEU A 149 9.28 -14.25 -1.11
C LEU A 149 10.23 -14.53 0.04
N GLU A 150 10.94 -15.67 0.00
CA GLU A 150 11.95 -16.06 1.01
C GLU A 150 13.09 -15.05 1.17
N ARG A 151 13.30 -14.19 0.18
CA ARG A 151 14.31 -13.12 0.25
C ARG A 151 13.85 -11.88 1.02
N PHE A 152 12.63 -11.89 1.54
CA PHE A 152 12.11 -10.88 2.43
C PHE A 152 12.00 -11.44 3.86
N PRO A 153 13.06 -11.34 4.66
CA PRO A 153 13.07 -11.93 6.01
C PRO A 153 12.07 -11.30 6.97
N LEU A 154 11.55 -10.11 6.64
CA LEU A 154 10.52 -9.45 7.43
C LEU A 154 9.23 -9.29 6.61
N THR A 155 8.14 -9.79 7.15
CA THR A 155 6.79 -9.54 6.63
C THR A 155 5.97 -8.78 7.67
N PHE A 156 5.43 -7.64 7.29
CA PHE A 156 4.54 -6.83 8.12
C PHE A 156 3.13 -6.86 7.54
N ASP A 157 2.18 -7.28 8.37
CA ASP A 157 0.75 -7.13 8.10
C ASP A 157 0.32 -5.72 8.56
N GLN A 158 0.01 -4.84 7.62
CA GLN A 158 -0.43 -3.49 7.95
C GLN A 158 -1.95 -3.41 7.92
N GLU A 159 -2.53 -3.21 9.08
CA GLU A 159 -3.95 -2.91 9.24
C GLU A 159 -4.26 -1.43 8.88
N TYR A 160 -5.54 -1.08 8.87
CA TYR A 160 -5.93 0.33 8.79
C TYR A 160 -5.46 1.11 10.02
N PRO A 161 -5.18 2.41 9.88
CA PRO A 161 -4.84 3.25 11.03
C PRO A 161 -5.97 3.26 12.06
N THR A 162 -5.61 3.47 13.32
CA THR A 162 -6.62 3.63 14.38
C THR A 162 -7.51 4.86 14.10
N PRO A 163 -8.77 4.88 14.59
CA PRO A 163 -9.67 6.02 14.41
C PRO A 163 -9.04 7.38 14.82
N VAL A 164 -8.24 7.38 15.88
CA VAL A 164 -7.50 8.57 16.33
C VAL A 164 -6.48 9.04 15.31
N THR A 165 -5.80 8.11 14.66
CA THR A 165 -4.83 8.43 13.60
C THR A 165 -5.54 8.88 12.32
N GLU A 166 -6.63 8.21 11.96
CA GLU A 166 -7.44 8.59 10.81
C GLU A 166 -8.06 9.97 10.97
N ALA A 167 -8.57 10.29 12.16
CA ALA A 167 -9.09 11.65 12.45
C ALA A 167 -8.02 12.73 12.22
N LYS A 168 -6.76 12.46 12.56
CA LYS A 168 -5.65 13.38 12.25
C LYS A 168 -5.42 13.52 10.75
N ILE A 169 -5.48 12.39 10.00
CA ILE A 169 -5.32 12.39 8.54
C ILE A 169 -6.45 13.19 7.89
N LEU A 170 -7.70 12.96 8.30
CA LEU A 170 -8.86 13.65 7.75
C LEU A 170 -8.87 15.14 8.10
N GLY A 171 -8.34 15.51 9.27
CA GLY A 171 -8.22 16.92 9.71
C GLY A 171 -7.35 17.80 8.80
N PHE A 172 -6.52 17.22 7.93
CA PHE A 172 -5.84 17.97 6.86
C PHE A 172 -6.75 18.33 5.68
N HIS A 173 -7.95 17.77 5.62
CA HIS A 173 -8.86 17.89 4.47
C HIS A 173 -10.25 18.42 4.86
N CYS A 174 -10.59 18.42 6.14
CA CYS A 174 -11.89 18.81 6.64
C CYS A 174 -11.73 19.43 8.05
N GLU A 175 -12.44 20.51 8.34
CA GLU A 175 -12.41 21.20 9.64
C GLU A 175 -13.54 20.73 10.58
N ASP A 176 -14.59 20.09 10.06
CA ASP A 176 -15.72 19.59 10.84
C ASP A 176 -15.31 18.35 11.65
N LYS A 177 -15.01 18.57 12.93
CA LYS A 177 -14.51 17.52 13.84
C LYS A 177 -15.53 16.43 14.12
N ASP A 178 -16.81 16.78 14.21
CA ASP A 178 -17.88 15.82 14.46
C ASP A 178 -18.07 14.92 13.23
N TYR A 179 -18.05 15.53 12.04
CA TYR A 179 -18.08 14.76 10.79
C TYR A 179 -16.90 13.80 10.65
N ILE A 180 -15.69 14.27 10.94
CA ILE A 180 -14.48 13.44 10.93
C ILE A 180 -14.62 12.25 11.88
N LYS A 181 -15.09 12.51 13.11
CA LYS A 181 -15.30 11.46 14.10
C LYS A 181 -16.31 10.43 13.61
N ASN A 182 -17.46 10.88 13.13
CA ASN A 182 -18.52 10.00 12.62
C ASN A 182 -18.04 9.16 11.44
N LEU A 183 -17.24 9.72 10.51
CA LEU A 183 -16.62 8.98 9.41
C LEU A 183 -15.65 7.91 9.90
N CYS A 184 -14.82 8.20 10.91
CA CYS A 184 -13.90 7.22 11.47
C CYS A 184 -14.64 6.09 12.19
N ASP A 185 -15.64 6.41 13.00
CA ASP A 185 -16.45 5.45 13.73
C ASP A 185 -17.24 4.55 12.75
N TRP A 186 -17.85 5.14 11.72
CA TRP A 186 -18.52 4.42 10.65
C TRP A 186 -17.61 3.43 9.92
N ALA A 187 -16.42 3.88 9.53
CA ALA A 187 -15.46 3.02 8.85
C ALA A 187 -14.94 1.88 9.75
N ASP A 188 -14.76 2.14 11.05
CA ASP A 188 -14.32 1.14 12.01
C ASP A 188 -15.36 0.02 12.16
N ILE A 189 -16.67 0.36 12.26
CA ILE A 189 -17.75 -0.62 12.31
C ILE A 189 -17.75 -1.48 11.03
N ILE A 190 -17.70 -0.86 9.85
CA ILE A 190 -17.66 -1.59 8.57
C ILE A 190 -16.48 -2.55 8.51
N ARG A 191 -15.30 -2.11 8.94
CA ARG A 191 -14.08 -2.94 8.91
C ARG A 191 -14.14 -4.12 9.87
N ARG A 192 -14.79 -3.97 11.03
CA ARG A 192 -15.04 -5.09 11.94
C ARG A 192 -15.98 -6.09 11.31
N THR A 193 -17.11 -5.64 10.78
CA THR A 193 -18.07 -6.51 10.09
C THR A 193 -17.44 -7.24 8.91
N PHE A 194 -16.56 -6.56 8.14
CA PHE A 194 -15.79 -7.16 7.07
C PHE A 194 -14.84 -8.24 7.59
N LYS A 195 -14.12 -7.97 8.69
CA LYS A 195 -13.19 -8.92 9.30
C LYS A 195 -13.89 -10.18 9.81
N ASP A 196 -15.12 -10.02 10.30
CA ASP A 196 -15.97 -11.11 10.77
C ASP A 196 -16.69 -11.85 9.63
N GLY A 197 -16.48 -11.44 8.38
CA GLY A 197 -17.06 -12.08 7.18
C GLY A 197 -18.52 -11.73 6.92
N GLY A 198 -19.05 -10.70 7.58
CA GLY A 198 -20.44 -10.28 7.41
C GLY A 198 -20.71 -9.45 6.15
N ILE A 199 -19.67 -8.90 5.54
CA ILE A 199 -19.74 -8.12 4.30
C ILE A 199 -18.48 -8.34 3.46
N ASP A 200 -18.57 -8.07 2.16
CA ASP A 200 -17.44 -8.25 1.23
C ASP A 200 -16.72 -6.95 0.85
N GLU A 201 -17.28 -5.80 1.18
CA GLU A 201 -16.72 -4.49 0.87
C GLU A 201 -16.23 -3.76 2.13
N VAL A 202 -15.28 -2.86 1.93
CA VAL A 202 -14.65 -2.12 3.03
C VAL A 202 -14.48 -0.63 2.71
N ILE A 203 -14.56 0.20 3.73
CA ILE A 203 -14.22 1.63 3.63
C ILE A 203 -12.76 1.83 4.02
N SER A 204 -11.90 2.07 3.03
CA SER A 204 -10.47 2.32 3.24
C SER A 204 -10.21 3.74 3.74
N THR A 205 -9.05 3.96 4.37
CA THR A 205 -8.58 5.31 4.76
C THR A 205 -8.50 6.23 3.54
N ARG A 206 -8.07 5.72 2.38
CA ARG A 206 -8.08 6.47 1.11
C ARG A 206 -9.49 6.96 0.76
N ARG A 207 -10.50 6.11 0.93
CA ARG A 207 -11.89 6.49 0.66
C ARG A 207 -12.39 7.55 1.64
N LEU A 208 -12.05 7.44 2.93
CA LEU A 208 -12.37 8.48 3.91
C LEU A 208 -11.77 9.84 3.53
N VAL A 209 -10.53 9.87 3.07
CA VAL A 209 -9.89 11.11 2.56
C VAL A 209 -10.65 11.66 1.35
N HIS A 210 -11.10 10.78 0.43
CA HIS A 210 -11.91 11.22 -0.71
C HIS A 210 -13.25 11.80 -0.26
N ILE A 211 -13.92 11.18 0.71
CA ILE A 211 -15.19 11.69 1.28
C ILE A 211 -14.97 13.06 1.93
N ALA A 212 -13.92 13.21 2.74
CA ALA A 212 -13.59 14.49 3.38
C ALA A 212 -13.33 15.61 2.35
N LYS A 213 -12.60 15.29 1.26
CA LYS A 213 -12.37 16.22 0.14
C LYS A 213 -13.66 16.52 -0.63
N ALA A 214 -14.50 15.51 -0.88
CA ALA A 214 -15.78 15.71 -1.55
C ALA A 214 -16.71 16.63 -0.74
N TYR A 215 -16.71 16.46 0.59
CA TYR A 215 -17.44 17.39 1.48
C TYR A 215 -16.96 18.82 1.36
N SER A 216 -15.67 19.06 1.29
CA SER A 216 -15.15 20.44 1.10
C SER A 216 -15.55 21.05 -0.25
N ILE A 217 -15.89 20.23 -1.25
CA ILE A 217 -16.34 20.68 -2.58
C ILE A 217 -17.87 20.89 -2.60
N PHE A 218 -18.63 19.93 -2.08
CA PHE A 218 -20.10 19.93 -2.21
C PHE A 218 -20.80 20.64 -1.07
N ASN A 219 -20.13 20.80 0.08
CA ASN A 219 -20.69 21.31 1.34
C ASN A 219 -21.96 20.53 1.77
N ASP A 220 -22.00 19.24 1.44
CA ASP A 220 -23.11 18.32 1.70
C ASP A 220 -22.53 16.95 2.09
N LYS A 221 -22.75 16.56 3.36
CA LYS A 221 -22.21 15.32 3.94
C LYS A 221 -22.76 14.08 3.27
N ALA A 222 -24.08 14.03 3.07
CA ALA A 222 -24.75 12.88 2.46
C ALA A 222 -24.33 12.71 1.00
N LYS A 223 -24.24 13.80 0.24
CA LYS A 223 -23.78 13.79 -1.14
C LYS A 223 -22.32 13.35 -1.24
N ALA A 224 -21.45 13.82 -0.35
CA ALA A 224 -20.03 13.43 -0.32
C ALA A 224 -19.88 11.93 -0.10
N ILE A 225 -20.62 11.34 0.84
CA ILE A 225 -20.61 9.90 1.12
C ILE A 225 -21.17 9.15 -0.08
N SER A 226 -22.42 9.44 -0.49
CA SER A 226 -23.10 8.70 -1.55
C SER A 226 -22.31 8.69 -2.86
N THR A 227 -21.70 9.81 -3.25
CA THR A 227 -20.87 9.90 -4.44
C THR A 227 -19.61 9.03 -4.34
N CYS A 228 -18.96 9.03 -3.16
CA CYS A 228 -17.72 8.27 -2.97
C CYS A 228 -17.92 6.75 -2.81
N ILE A 229 -19.15 6.30 -2.51
CA ILE A 229 -19.50 4.87 -2.43
C ILE A 229 -20.30 4.38 -3.64
N SER A 230 -20.54 5.22 -4.64
CA SER A 230 -21.39 4.91 -5.81
C SER A 230 -20.95 3.70 -6.65
N ARG A 231 -19.68 3.30 -6.56
CA ARG A 231 -19.17 2.12 -7.28
C ARG A 231 -19.53 0.78 -6.64
N PHE A 232 -20.02 0.79 -5.40
CA PHE A 232 -20.52 -0.43 -4.76
C PHE A 232 -21.86 -0.81 -5.35
N ASP A 233 -22.27 -2.05 -5.19
CA ASP A 233 -23.63 -2.49 -5.53
C ASP A 233 -24.69 -1.73 -4.71
N ASP A 234 -25.95 -1.81 -5.14
CA ASP A 234 -27.00 -1.00 -4.56
C ASP A 234 -27.33 -1.41 -3.11
N GLU A 235 -27.23 -2.70 -2.79
CA GLU A 235 -27.46 -3.23 -1.44
C GLU A 235 -26.39 -2.74 -0.46
N THR A 236 -25.11 -2.86 -0.84
CA THR A 236 -23.97 -2.36 -0.05
C THR A 236 -24.04 -0.85 0.14
N LYS A 237 -24.38 -0.09 -0.92
CA LYS A 237 -24.54 1.37 -0.80
C LYS A 237 -25.62 1.75 0.21
N GLN A 238 -26.77 1.12 0.11
CA GLN A 238 -27.88 1.38 1.01
C GLN A 238 -27.49 1.04 2.45
N ALA A 239 -26.93 -0.14 2.69
CA ALA A 239 -26.49 -0.57 4.02
C ALA A 239 -25.45 0.39 4.63
N PHE A 240 -24.49 0.84 3.83
CA PHE A 240 -23.46 1.80 4.30
C PHE A 240 -24.05 3.17 4.59
N GLN A 241 -25.00 3.65 3.80
CA GLN A 241 -25.68 4.92 4.04
C GLN A 241 -26.53 4.86 5.32
N GLU A 242 -27.35 3.83 5.49
CA GLU A 242 -28.16 3.63 6.68
C GLU A 242 -27.31 3.51 7.96
N LEU A 243 -26.17 2.83 7.85
CA LEU A 243 -25.22 2.74 8.95
C LEU A 243 -24.64 4.12 9.30
N TYR A 244 -24.27 4.92 8.29
CA TYR A 244 -23.78 6.27 8.53
C TYR A 244 -24.83 7.15 9.22
N ASP A 245 -26.08 7.10 8.77
CA ASP A 245 -27.19 7.86 9.34
C ASP A 245 -27.42 7.52 10.83
N LYS A 246 -27.26 6.23 11.20
CA LYS A 246 -27.32 5.80 12.60
C LYS A 246 -26.13 6.32 13.41
N VAL A 247 -24.93 6.32 12.88
CA VAL A 247 -23.73 6.86 13.54
C VAL A 247 -23.86 8.38 13.73
N ASP A 248 -24.36 9.11 12.73
CA ASP A 248 -24.55 10.56 12.80
C ASP A 248 -25.66 10.93 13.81
N ALA A 249 -26.72 10.13 13.89
CA ALA A 249 -27.79 10.27 14.87
C ALA A 249 -27.40 9.85 16.31
N LYS A 250 -26.18 9.36 16.53
CA LYS A 250 -25.67 8.85 17.83
C LYS A 250 -26.54 7.74 18.43
N VAL A 251 -27.07 6.86 17.61
CA VAL A 251 -27.80 5.68 18.07
C VAL A 251 -26.78 4.72 18.70
N ASP A 252 -26.98 4.38 19.98
CA ASP A 252 -26.14 3.39 20.66
C ASP A 252 -26.34 2.03 19.99
N PHE A 253 -25.26 1.47 19.46
CA PHE A 253 -25.24 0.09 19.00
C PHE A 253 -25.05 -0.82 20.20
N GLU A 254 -26.12 -1.31 20.80
CA GLU A 254 -26.07 -2.44 21.71
C GLU A 254 -25.62 -3.67 20.89
N VAL A 255 -24.39 -4.10 21.10
CA VAL A 255 -23.93 -5.40 20.63
C VAL A 255 -24.64 -6.42 21.53
N ASP A 256 -25.56 -7.18 20.95
CA ASP A 256 -26.19 -8.33 21.59
C ASP A 256 -25.09 -9.28 22.11
N LYS A 257 -24.81 -9.16 23.40
CA LYS A 257 -24.04 -10.15 24.17
C LYS A 257 -25.02 -11.18 24.71
N GLU A 258 -25.75 -11.86 23.86
CA GLU A 258 -26.47 -13.06 24.24
C GLU A 258 -26.07 -14.18 23.26
N GLU A 259 -25.27 -15.09 23.76
CA GLU A 259 -25.19 -16.53 23.54
C GLU A 259 -23.77 -17.06 23.79
N GLN A 260 -23.33 -16.95 25.03
CA GLN A 260 -22.33 -17.88 25.58
C GLN A 260 -22.66 -18.17 27.02
N THR A 261 -23.80 -18.88 27.24
CA THR A 261 -24.01 -19.65 28.47
C THR A 261 -25.02 -20.75 28.16
N MET A 262 -24.53 -21.88 27.70
CA MET A 262 -25.03 -23.21 28.04
C MET A 262 -24.01 -24.26 27.62
#